data_83c887ce2ca4e7eaf00488c64c2bfd9b
#
_entry.id   83c887ce2ca4e7eaf00488c64c2bfd9b
#
_cell.length_a   1.000
_cell.length_b   1.000
_cell.length_c   1.000
_cell.angle_alpha   90.00
_cell.angle_beta   90.00
_cell.angle_gamma   90.00
#
_symmetry.space_group_name_H-M   'P 1'
#
loop_
_entity.id
_entity.type
_entity.pdbx_description
1 polymer ?
#
loop_
_entity_poly.entity_id
_entity_poly.type
_entity_poly.pdbx_seq_one_letter_code
_entity_poly.pdbx_strand_id
1 'polypeptide(L)'
;VLPLAEDGLDVARERLRGVAQLLAQARQRQVEAAAALVRANRLVADTVQEADRLRNTYDDPLAGLSDSSRRKLERDAHTRSNRSAVVRLATSPDWVCPAGARTKFRDSWLERRSGGRQHEGVDLVGLRHDPILAPVDGVVTRRWDTLGGRSFDLVATNGDYYFGTHMSRFGAEGEVRAGEVIGYMGDGGNAKGVHLHFEYHPGGKHNPVNPYPIVDAHCTNRTDIDVSLYD
;
A
#
# COMPACT_ATOMS: atom_id res chain seq x y z
N VAL A 1 38.86 -31.16 -50.92
CA VAL A 1 37.79 -31.42 -49.94
C VAL A 1 38.21 -30.81 -48.61
N LEU A 2 37.49 -29.87 -48.06
CA LEU A 2 37.43 -29.27 -46.69
C LEU A 2 37.77 -27.79 -46.52
N PRO A 3 37.12 -26.87 -47.25
CA PRO A 3 37.08 -25.47 -46.78
C PRO A 3 35.86 -25.12 -45.89
N LEU A 4 34.79 -25.90 -45.91
CA LEU A 4 33.53 -25.55 -45.19
C LEU A 4 33.55 -25.71 -43.66
N ALA A 5 34.52 -26.47 -43.12
CA ALA A 5 34.62 -26.66 -41.66
C ALA A 5 35.37 -25.55 -40.95
N GLU A 6 36.31 -24.89 -41.63
CA GLU A 6 37.13 -23.79 -41.09
C GLU A 6 36.28 -22.50 -40.96
N ASP A 7 35.45 -22.20 -41.93
CA ASP A 7 34.53 -21.03 -41.89
C ASP A 7 33.55 -21.12 -40.78
N GLY A 8 33.02 -22.31 -40.47
CA GLY A 8 32.09 -22.55 -39.34
C GLY A 8 32.75 -22.34 -37.98
N LEU A 9 33.99 -22.70 -37.85
CA LEU A 9 34.80 -22.53 -36.61
C LEU A 9 35.11 -21.07 -36.34
N ASP A 10 35.41 -20.30 -37.37
CA ASP A 10 35.72 -18.88 -37.23
C ASP A 10 34.46 -18.06 -36.87
N VAL A 11 33.33 -18.35 -37.49
CA VAL A 11 32.02 -17.78 -37.08
C VAL A 11 31.66 -18.12 -35.62
N ALA A 12 31.91 -19.34 -35.17
CA ALA A 12 31.68 -19.74 -33.79
C ALA A 12 32.60 -18.99 -32.83
N ARG A 13 33.87 -18.83 -33.16
CA ARG A 13 34.86 -18.06 -32.37
C ARG A 13 34.46 -16.59 -32.24
N GLU A 14 33.97 -16.01 -33.31
CA GLU A 14 33.54 -14.60 -33.32
C GLU A 14 32.30 -14.39 -32.47
N ARG A 15 31.32 -15.30 -32.52
CA ARG A 15 30.16 -15.29 -31.63
C ARG A 15 30.56 -15.43 -30.17
N LEU A 16 31.49 -16.33 -29.85
CA LEU A 16 32.01 -16.50 -28.49
C LEU A 16 32.69 -15.24 -27.95
N ARG A 17 33.48 -14.55 -28.82
CA ARG A 17 34.09 -13.24 -28.47
C ARG A 17 33.02 -12.18 -28.18
N GLY A 18 31.96 -12.11 -28.98
CA GLY A 18 30.85 -11.19 -28.80
C GLY A 18 30.13 -11.47 -27.46
N VAL A 19 29.83 -12.73 -27.13
CA VAL A 19 29.23 -13.12 -25.86
C VAL A 19 30.14 -12.77 -24.68
N ALA A 20 31.44 -13.02 -24.79
CA ALA A 20 32.41 -12.68 -23.74
C ALA A 20 32.47 -11.15 -23.50
N GLN A 21 32.41 -10.35 -24.53
CA GLN A 21 32.35 -8.88 -24.40
C GLN A 21 31.07 -8.40 -23.74
N LEU A 22 29.91 -8.96 -24.11
CA LEU A 22 28.63 -8.64 -23.46
C LEU A 22 28.61 -9.03 -21.98
N LEU A 23 29.16 -10.18 -21.64
CA LEU A 23 29.31 -10.63 -20.24
C LEU A 23 30.23 -9.71 -19.45
N ALA A 24 31.34 -9.26 -20.03
CA ALA A 24 32.25 -8.32 -19.39
C ALA A 24 31.56 -6.97 -19.13
N GLN A 25 30.82 -6.45 -20.12
CA GLN A 25 30.04 -5.21 -19.96
C GLN A 25 28.93 -5.35 -18.90
N ALA A 26 28.22 -6.48 -18.87
CA ALA A 26 27.19 -6.75 -17.86
C ALA A 26 27.78 -6.79 -16.46
N ARG A 27 28.92 -7.47 -16.28
CA ARG A 27 29.64 -7.48 -14.99
C ARG A 27 30.10 -6.09 -14.56
N GLN A 28 30.62 -5.30 -15.50
CA GLN A 28 31.03 -3.93 -15.21
C GLN A 28 29.84 -3.07 -14.73
N ARG A 29 28.71 -3.14 -15.43
CA ARG A 29 27.47 -2.43 -15.02
C ARG A 29 26.97 -2.89 -13.64
N GLN A 30 27.09 -4.17 -13.33
CA GLN A 30 26.72 -4.71 -12.02
C GLN A 30 27.60 -4.15 -10.90
N VAL A 31 28.91 -4.05 -11.13
CA VAL A 31 29.86 -3.44 -10.18
C VAL A 31 29.55 -1.94 -9.97
N GLU A 32 29.28 -1.22 -11.05
CA GLU A 32 28.93 0.21 -11.01
C GLU A 32 27.61 0.43 -10.26
N ALA A 33 26.60 -0.40 -10.50
CA ALA A 33 25.32 -0.34 -9.79
C ALA A 33 25.48 -0.64 -8.30
N ALA A 34 26.29 -1.65 -7.94
CA ALA A 34 26.60 -1.96 -6.55
C ALA A 34 27.32 -0.80 -5.85
N ALA A 35 28.28 -0.18 -6.52
CA ALA A 35 28.99 0.98 -5.99
C ALA A 35 28.06 2.20 -5.83
N ALA A 36 27.10 2.40 -6.75
CA ALA A 36 26.10 3.45 -6.65
C ALA A 36 25.15 3.23 -5.46
N LEU A 37 24.73 1.98 -5.22
CA LEU A 37 23.91 1.62 -4.08
C LEU A 37 24.63 1.89 -2.76
N VAL A 38 25.91 1.53 -2.65
CA VAL A 38 26.72 1.81 -1.44
C VAL A 38 26.81 3.33 -1.20
N ARG A 39 27.04 4.13 -2.26
CA ARG A 39 27.07 5.59 -2.13
C ARG A 39 25.71 6.16 -1.69
N ALA A 40 24.61 5.67 -2.25
CA ALA A 40 23.25 6.08 -1.86
C ALA A 40 22.95 5.76 -0.40
N ASN A 41 23.27 4.54 0.05
CA ASN A 41 23.08 4.14 1.44
C ASN A 41 23.92 4.99 2.42
N ARG A 42 25.15 5.36 2.02
CA ARG A 42 25.99 6.25 2.82
C ARG A 42 25.38 7.65 2.94
N LEU A 43 24.88 8.20 1.83
CA LEU A 43 24.21 9.50 1.83
C LEU A 43 22.98 9.51 2.73
N VAL A 44 22.18 8.44 2.70
CA VAL A 44 21.03 8.27 3.60
C VAL A 44 21.49 8.25 5.06
N ALA A 45 22.54 7.49 5.40
CA ALA A 45 23.09 7.42 6.75
C ALA A 45 23.59 8.78 7.24
N ASP A 46 24.33 9.51 6.39
CA ASP A 46 24.85 10.85 6.71
C ASP A 46 23.69 11.85 6.91
N THR A 47 22.62 11.76 6.12
CA THR A 47 21.42 12.60 6.24
C THR A 47 20.68 12.34 7.54
N VAL A 48 20.55 11.05 7.93
CA VAL A 48 19.92 10.66 9.20
C VAL A 48 20.76 11.17 10.38
N GLN A 49 22.08 11.02 10.35
CA GLN A 49 22.97 11.55 11.39
C GLN A 49 22.87 13.07 11.53
N GLU A 50 22.79 13.79 10.42
CA GLU A 50 22.65 15.26 10.45
C GLU A 50 21.27 15.67 10.98
N ALA A 51 20.20 14.96 10.61
CA ALA A 51 18.87 15.18 11.17
C ALA A 51 18.84 14.95 12.70
N ASP A 52 19.52 13.92 13.18
CA ASP A 52 19.64 13.66 14.63
C ASP A 52 20.50 14.72 15.35
N ARG A 53 21.58 15.19 14.70
CA ARG A 53 22.37 16.31 15.22
C ARG A 53 21.53 17.58 15.32
N LEU A 54 20.81 17.94 14.28
CA LEU A 54 19.93 19.11 14.26
C LEU A 54 18.85 19.00 15.33
N ARG A 55 18.27 17.81 15.51
CA ARG A 55 17.29 17.54 16.56
C ARG A 55 17.88 17.74 17.96
N ASN A 56 19.12 17.33 18.18
CA ASN A 56 19.80 17.44 19.48
C ASN A 56 20.41 18.83 19.73
N THR A 57 20.62 19.64 18.70
CA THR A 57 21.24 20.98 18.79
C THR A 57 20.21 22.09 18.96
N TYR A 58 18.98 21.88 18.51
CA TYR A 58 17.87 22.77 18.83
C TYR A 58 17.40 22.42 20.24
N ASP A 59 17.56 23.36 21.17
CA ASP A 59 16.84 23.34 22.46
C ASP A 59 15.39 22.96 22.16
N ASP A 60 14.89 21.92 22.82
CA ASP A 60 13.54 21.42 22.60
C ASP A 60 12.56 22.61 22.70
N PRO A 61 11.96 23.08 21.57
CA PRO A 61 11.08 24.24 21.60
C PRO A 61 9.87 24.05 22.52
N LEU A 62 9.69 22.81 23.01
CA LEU A 62 8.65 22.42 23.94
C LEU A 62 9.17 22.29 25.39
N ALA A 63 10.47 22.51 25.63
CA ALA A 63 11.09 22.29 26.95
C ALA A 63 10.44 23.08 28.10
N GLY A 64 9.82 24.23 27.81
CA GLY A 64 9.09 25.03 28.76
C GLY A 64 7.63 24.67 28.98
N LEU A 65 7.11 23.69 28.26
CA LEU A 65 5.70 23.31 28.35
C LEU A 65 5.47 22.18 29.35
N SER A 66 4.32 22.24 30.04
CA SER A 66 3.86 21.11 30.83
C SER A 66 3.66 19.85 29.98
N ASP A 67 3.78 18.65 30.57
CA ASP A 67 3.55 17.38 29.89
C ASP A 67 2.16 17.29 29.23
N SER A 68 1.15 17.89 29.84
CA SER A 68 -0.20 17.95 29.30
C SER A 68 -0.28 18.80 28.04
N SER A 69 0.40 19.96 28.03
CA SER A 69 0.46 20.86 26.87
C SER A 69 1.25 20.23 25.72
N ARG A 70 2.39 19.57 26.04
CA ARG A 70 3.21 18.83 25.07
C ARG A 70 2.38 17.74 24.39
N ARG A 71 1.74 16.84 25.15
CA ARG A 71 0.86 15.79 24.60
C ARG A 71 -0.31 16.34 23.79
N LYS A 72 -0.86 17.50 24.15
CA LYS A 72 -1.89 18.16 23.36
C LYS A 72 -1.37 18.63 22.01
N LEU A 73 -0.22 19.29 21.96
CA LEU A 73 0.41 19.75 20.72
C LEU A 73 0.78 18.58 19.78
N GLU A 74 1.30 17.47 20.35
CA GLU A 74 1.61 16.27 19.60
C GLU A 74 0.33 15.65 18.98
N ARG A 75 -0.77 15.53 19.74
CA ARG A 75 -2.06 15.07 19.22
C ARG A 75 -2.61 15.98 18.13
N ASP A 76 -2.54 17.31 18.33
CA ASP A 76 -3.03 18.29 17.37
C ASP A 76 -2.21 18.27 16.06
N ALA A 77 -0.89 18.06 16.16
CA ALA A 77 -0.02 17.90 14.99
C ALA A 77 -0.34 16.60 14.24
N HIS A 78 -0.50 15.48 14.97
CA HIS A 78 -0.89 14.19 14.40
C HIS A 78 -2.26 14.27 13.70
N THR A 79 -3.26 14.88 14.34
CA THR A 79 -4.59 15.07 13.76
C THR A 79 -4.54 15.92 12.50
N ARG A 80 -3.73 16.99 12.45
CA ARG A 80 -3.54 17.82 11.25
C ARG A 80 -2.87 17.04 10.13
N SER A 81 -1.83 16.25 10.44
CA SER A 81 -1.14 15.38 9.48
C SER A 81 -2.10 14.37 8.85
N ASN A 82 -2.89 13.68 9.67
CA ASN A 82 -3.87 12.72 9.22
C ASN A 82 -4.95 13.36 8.33
N ARG A 83 -5.45 14.54 8.72
CA ARG A 83 -6.41 15.29 7.89
C ARG A 83 -5.81 15.67 6.54
N SER A 84 -4.55 16.13 6.51
CA SER A 84 -3.86 16.46 5.26
C SER A 84 -3.67 15.24 4.37
N ALA A 85 -3.39 14.06 4.94
CA ALA A 85 -3.28 12.81 4.20
C ALA A 85 -4.61 12.42 3.54
N VAL A 86 -5.72 12.50 4.29
CA VAL A 86 -7.07 12.22 3.75
C VAL A 86 -7.43 13.18 2.61
N VAL A 87 -7.21 14.50 2.78
CA VAL A 87 -7.49 15.49 1.74
C VAL A 87 -6.64 15.23 0.50
N ARG A 88 -5.35 14.97 0.66
CA ARG A 88 -4.44 14.64 -0.44
C ARG A 88 -4.94 13.46 -1.26
N LEU A 89 -5.34 12.37 -0.62
CA LEU A 89 -5.85 11.20 -1.32
C LEU A 89 -7.23 11.42 -1.96
N ALA A 90 -8.14 12.13 -1.28
CA ALA A 90 -9.46 12.45 -1.83
C ALA A 90 -9.39 13.33 -3.10
N THR A 91 -8.26 14.01 -3.32
CA THR A 91 -8.02 14.84 -4.52
C THR A 91 -6.98 14.24 -5.48
N SER A 92 -6.44 13.05 -5.19
CA SER A 92 -5.44 12.38 -6.03
C SER A 92 -6.10 11.70 -7.23
N PRO A 93 -5.75 12.02 -8.47
CA PRO A 93 -6.35 11.36 -9.64
C PRO A 93 -5.94 9.89 -9.78
N ASP A 94 -4.88 9.48 -9.13
CA ASP A 94 -4.30 8.13 -9.27
C ASP A 94 -4.84 7.12 -8.24
N TRP A 95 -5.67 7.59 -7.27
CA TRP A 95 -6.27 6.68 -6.30
C TRP A 95 -7.48 5.97 -6.89
N VAL A 96 -7.49 4.64 -6.80
CA VAL A 96 -8.52 3.78 -7.39
C VAL A 96 -9.49 3.30 -6.31
N CYS A 97 -10.80 3.35 -6.60
CA CYS A 97 -11.82 2.77 -5.72
C CYS A 97 -11.54 1.28 -5.48
N PRO A 98 -11.43 0.81 -4.23
CA PRO A 98 -11.14 -0.59 -3.95
C PRO A 98 -12.30 -1.54 -4.29
N ALA A 99 -13.51 -1.02 -4.53
CA ALA A 99 -14.62 -1.81 -5.06
C ALA A 99 -14.62 -1.75 -6.60
N GLY A 100 -14.20 -2.82 -7.26
CA GLY A 100 -14.13 -2.89 -8.72
C GLY A 100 -15.47 -3.08 -9.43
N ALA A 101 -16.57 -3.25 -8.68
CA ALA A 101 -17.94 -3.35 -9.19
C ALA A 101 -18.83 -2.32 -8.47
N ARG A 102 -20.14 -2.34 -8.76
CA ARG A 102 -21.11 -1.47 -8.09
C ARG A 102 -21.11 -1.70 -6.59
N THR A 103 -21.07 -0.63 -5.81
CA THR A 103 -20.99 -0.73 -4.35
C THR A 103 -21.90 0.28 -3.68
N LYS A 104 -22.38 -0.06 -2.48
CA LYS A 104 -23.10 0.83 -1.58
C LYS A 104 -22.26 1.02 -0.32
N PHE A 105 -22.15 2.25 0.14
CA PHE A 105 -21.41 2.59 1.34
C PHE A 105 -21.95 3.88 1.97
N ARG A 106 -21.64 4.06 3.24
CA ARG A 106 -21.92 5.28 4.00
C ARG A 106 -20.80 5.55 4.98
N ASP A 107 -20.76 6.74 5.55
CA ASP A 107 -19.85 7.00 6.66
C ASP A 107 -20.33 6.24 7.90
N SER A 108 -19.54 5.24 8.29
CA SER A 108 -19.75 4.40 9.46
C SER A 108 -18.54 4.43 10.41
N TRP A 109 -17.68 5.42 10.27
CA TRP A 109 -16.50 5.61 11.10
C TRP A 109 -16.86 5.70 12.58
N LEU A 110 -16.15 4.94 13.43
CA LEU A 110 -16.32 4.84 14.88
C LEU A 110 -17.70 4.34 15.35
N GLU A 111 -18.55 3.82 14.47
CA GLU A 111 -19.77 3.14 14.89
C GLU A 111 -19.45 1.93 15.80
N ARG A 112 -20.30 1.70 16.77
CA ARG A 112 -20.12 0.57 17.70
C ARG A 112 -20.25 -0.77 16.98
N ARG A 113 -19.30 -1.64 17.24
CA ARG A 113 -19.28 -3.03 16.77
C ARG A 113 -19.38 -4.00 17.95
N SER A 114 -19.63 -5.27 17.66
CA SER A 114 -19.67 -6.34 18.67
C SER A 114 -18.38 -6.39 19.50
N GLY A 115 -18.50 -6.71 20.79
CA GLY A 115 -17.35 -6.77 21.69
C GLY A 115 -16.80 -5.42 22.13
N GLY A 116 -17.57 -4.33 22.01
CA GLY A 116 -17.17 -2.98 22.45
C GLY A 116 -16.16 -2.29 21.53
N ARG A 117 -15.85 -2.85 20.36
CA ARG A 117 -14.97 -2.25 19.35
C ARG A 117 -15.64 -1.05 18.66
N GLN A 118 -14.86 -0.21 18.05
CA GLN A 118 -15.30 0.82 17.12
C GLN A 118 -14.96 0.41 15.69
N HIS A 119 -15.69 0.92 14.72
CA HIS A 119 -15.45 0.69 13.31
C HIS A 119 -14.31 1.59 12.80
N GLU A 120 -13.19 0.99 12.44
CA GLU A 120 -11.97 1.71 12.01
C GLU A 120 -11.83 1.78 10.48
N GLY A 121 -12.95 1.70 9.74
CA GLY A 121 -12.97 1.68 8.29
C GLY A 121 -14.28 2.15 7.69
N VAL A 122 -14.47 1.79 6.43
CA VAL A 122 -15.73 1.91 5.68
C VAL A 122 -16.11 0.54 5.13
N ASP A 123 -17.40 0.21 5.19
CA ASP A 123 -17.92 -1.04 4.63
C ASP A 123 -18.46 -0.78 3.21
N LEU A 124 -17.82 -1.38 2.22
CA LEU A 124 -18.18 -1.33 0.81
C LEU A 124 -19.00 -2.56 0.46
N VAL A 125 -20.32 -2.43 0.43
CA VAL A 125 -21.25 -3.53 0.18
C VAL A 125 -21.35 -3.79 -1.32
N GLY A 126 -21.24 -5.06 -1.72
CA GLY A 126 -21.32 -5.50 -3.10
C GLY A 126 -21.82 -6.94 -3.20
N LEU A 127 -21.58 -7.57 -4.32
CA LEU A 127 -21.94 -8.97 -4.54
C LEU A 127 -20.76 -9.89 -4.22
N ARG A 128 -21.06 -11.13 -3.84
CA ARG A 128 -20.05 -12.15 -3.64
C ARG A 128 -19.22 -12.33 -4.91
N HIS A 129 -17.92 -12.30 -4.77
CA HIS A 129 -16.92 -12.37 -5.83
C HIS A 129 -16.76 -11.10 -6.68
N ASP A 130 -17.38 -9.98 -6.31
CA ASP A 130 -17.00 -8.69 -6.89
C ASP A 130 -15.51 -8.43 -6.67
N PRO A 131 -14.78 -7.92 -7.68
CA PRO A 131 -13.35 -7.74 -7.57
C PRO A 131 -13.01 -6.63 -6.57
N ILE A 132 -11.97 -6.89 -5.77
CA ILE A 132 -11.33 -5.90 -4.90
C ILE A 132 -10.05 -5.45 -5.59
N LEU A 133 -9.92 -4.14 -5.78
CA LEU A 133 -8.80 -3.53 -6.49
C LEU A 133 -7.81 -2.91 -5.51
N ALA A 134 -6.53 -2.93 -5.87
CA ALA A 134 -5.51 -2.15 -5.17
C ALA A 134 -5.80 -0.65 -5.37
N PRO A 135 -5.97 0.14 -4.29
CA PRO A 135 -6.24 1.56 -4.42
C PRO A 135 -5.03 2.38 -4.91
N VAL A 136 -3.84 1.86 -4.73
CA VAL A 136 -2.55 2.48 -5.08
C VAL A 136 -1.53 1.41 -5.44
N ASP A 137 -0.39 1.82 -6.02
CA ASP A 137 0.78 0.97 -6.20
C ASP A 137 1.37 0.59 -4.84
N GLY A 138 1.81 -0.66 -4.70
CA GLY A 138 2.39 -1.13 -3.44
C GLY A 138 2.67 -2.62 -3.41
N VAL A 139 2.80 -3.14 -2.20
CA VAL A 139 3.03 -4.57 -1.93
C VAL A 139 1.85 -5.13 -1.14
N VAL A 140 1.21 -6.14 -1.70
CA VAL A 140 0.10 -6.87 -1.07
C VAL A 140 0.61 -8.12 -0.39
N THR A 141 0.20 -8.32 0.86
CA THR A 141 0.41 -9.56 1.61
C THR A 141 -0.94 -10.16 1.99
N ARG A 142 -1.11 -11.44 1.73
CA ARG A 142 -2.29 -12.20 2.15
C ARG A 142 -2.25 -12.44 3.64
N ARG A 143 -3.39 -12.30 4.28
CA ARG A 143 -3.52 -12.49 5.71
C ARG A 143 -4.79 -13.28 6.03
N TRP A 144 -4.75 -14.03 7.11
CA TRP A 144 -5.93 -14.61 7.74
C TRP A 144 -6.18 -13.89 9.07
N ASP A 145 -7.26 -13.14 9.12
CA ASP A 145 -7.68 -12.43 10.32
C ASP A 145 -8.73 -13.24 11.09
N THR A 146 -8.62 -13.29 12.43
CA THR A 146 -9.53 -14.09 13.26
C THR A 146 -10.97 -13.57 13.26
N LEU A 147 -11.16 -12.25 13.08
CA LEU A 147 -12.48 -11.63 12.99
C LEU A 147 -12.93 -11.47 11.55
N GLY A 148 -12.02 -11.08 10.67
CA GLY A 148 -12.32 -10.73 9.28
C GLY A 148 -12.23 -11.91 8.31
N GLY A 149 -11.62 -13.03 8.68
CA GLY A 149 -11.36 -14.13 7.76
C GLY A 149 -10.22 -13.80 6.78
N ARG A 150 -10.42 -14.05 5.48
CA ARG A 150 -9.43 -13.68 4.44
C ARG A 150 -9.34 -12.17 4.34
N SER A 151 -8.12 -11.68 4.43
CA SER A 151 -7.78 -10.26 4.47
C SER A 151 -6.53 -9.97 3.65
N PHE A 152 -6.32 -8.72 3.30
CA PHE A 152 -5.06 -8.25 2.74
C PHE A 152 -4.48 -7.11 3.58
N ASP A 153 -3.17 -7.06 3.63
CA ASP A 153 -2.38 -5.90 4.02
C ASP A 153 -1.77 -5.34 2.73
N LEU A 154 -1.91 -4.04 2.43
CA LEU A 154 -1.24 -3.37 1.32
C LEU A 154 -0.40 -2.23 1.88
N VAL A 155 0.90 -2.28 1.63
CA VAL A 155 1.85 -1.22 1.96
C VAL A 155 2.14 -0.44 0.68
N ALA A 156 1.70 0.80 0.63
CA ALA A 156 1.92 1.69 -0.50
C ALA A 156 3.39 2.13 -0.61
N THR A 157 3.82 2.54 -1.78
CA THR A 157 5.19 3.00 -2.06
C THR A 157 5.61 4.21 -1.21
N ASN A 158 4.66 5.01 -0.73
CA ASN A 158 4.88 6.16 0.16
C ASN A 158 4.83 5.82 1.65
N GLY A 159 4.68 4.53 2.01
CA GLY A 159 4.59 4.05 3.39
C GLY A 159 3.20 4.10 4.02
N ASP A 160 2.17 4.58 3.31
CA ASP A 160 0.78 4.46 3.76
C ASP A 160 0.36 2.98 3.76
N TYR A 161 -0.55 2.62 4.65
CA TYR A 161 -1.01 1.25 4.80
C TYR A 161 -2.52 1.16 4.61
N TYR A 162 -2.95 0.12 3.93
CA TYR A 162 -4.36 -0.21 3.70
C TYR A 162 -4.63 -1.63 4.17
N PHE A 163 -5.79 -1.82 4.77
CA PHE A 163 -6.28 -3.12 5.19
C PHE A 163 -7.66 -3.37 4.63
N GLY A 164 -7.91 -4.62 4.20
CA GLY A 164 -9.25 -5.02 3.80
C GLY A 164 -9.53 -6.46 4.16
N THR A 165 -10.80 -6.76 4.48
CA THR A 165 -11.18 -8.05 5.00
C THR A 165 -12.55 -8.54 4.51
N HIS A 166 -13.00 -9.70 5.00
CA HIS A 166 -14.20 -10.44 4.61
C HIS A 166 -14.16 -11.04 3.21
N MET A 167 -12.97 -11.23 2.64
CA MET A 167 -12.81 -11.72 1.27
C MET A 167 -13.30 -13.17 1.12
N SER A 168 -13.91 -13.46 -0.02
CA SER A 168 -14.25 -14.83 -0.44
C SER A 168 -13.03 -15.58 -0.98
N ARG A 169 -12.11 -14.84 -1.65
CA ARG A 169 -10.97 -15.39 -2.35
C ARG A 169 -9.85 -14.36 -2.45
N PHE A 170 -8.60 -14.80 -2.42
CA PHE A 170 -7.43 -13.97 -2.68
C PHE A 170 -7.26 -13.72 -4.20
N GLY A 171 -6.69 -12.57 -4.56
CA GLY A 171 -6.22 -12.20 -5.89
C GLY A 171 -4.69 -12.16 -5.95
N ALA A 172 -4.13 -11.10 -6.56
CA ALA A 172 -2.69 -10.87 -6.65
C ALA A 172 -2.05 -10.71 -5.26
N GLU A 173 -0.76 -11.05 -5.16
CA GLU A 173 0.09 -10.92 -3.98
C GLU A 173 1.48 -10.46 -4.43
N GLY A 174 2.22 -9.78 -3.56
CA GLY A 174 3.49 -9.15 -3.88
C GLY A 174 3.29 -7.74 -4.46
N GLU A 175 4.17 -7.32 -5.35
CA GLU A 175 4.06 -6.03 -6.02
C GLU A 175 2.82 -5.95 -6.90
N VAL A 176 2.02 -4.91 -6.70
CA VAL A 176 0.79 -4.64 -7.46
C VAL A 176 0.74 -3.18 -7.90
N ARG A 177 -0.01 -2.93 -8.96
CA ARG A 177 -0.35 -1.58 -9.41
C ARG A 177 -1.76 -1.19 -9.00
N ALA A 178 -2.00 0.11 -8.89
CA ALA A 178 -3.35 0.64 -8.70
C ALA A 178 -4.32 0.06 -9.75
N GLY A 179 -5.48 -0.40 -9.31
CA GLY A 179 -6.48 -1.06 -10.16
C GLY A 179 -6.28 -2.56 -10.38
N GLU A 180 -5.19 -3.16 -9.91
CA GLU A 180 -4.99 -4.61 -10.01
C GLU A 180 -5.89 -5.37 -9.02
N VAL A 181 -6.42 -6.54 -9.44
CA VAL A 181 -7.32 -7.34 -8.60
C VAL A 181 -6.53 -8.07 -7.52
N ILE A 182 -6.68 -7.63 -6.27
CA ILE A 182 -6.01 -8.18 -5.09
C ILE A 182 -6.87 -9.15 -4.29
N GLY A 183 -8.17 -9.24 -4.61
CA GLY A 183 -9.10 -10.14 -3.95
C GLY A 183 -10.51 -10.04 -4.49
N TYR A 184 -11.42 -10.70 -3.80
CA TYR A 184 -12.84 -10.74 -4.19
C TYR A 184 -13.71 -10.64 -2.94
N MET A 185 -14.77 -9.84 -3.01
CA MET A 185 -15.70 -9.62 -1.90
C MET A 185 -16.33 -10.92 -1.41
N GLY A 186 -16.59 -10.98 -0.14
CA GLY A 186 -17.24 -12.09 0.54
C GLY A 186 -17.86 -11.67 1.86
N ASP A 187 -18.14 -12.68 2.68
CA ASP A 187 -18.72 -12.57 4.01
C ASP A 187 -17.91 -13.40 5.02
N GLY A 188 -16.58 -13.52 4.79
CA GLY A 188 -15.68 -14.27 5.68
C GLY A 188 -15.66 -13.70 7.10
N GLY A 189 -15.32 -14.54 8.07
CA GLY A 189 -15.20 -14.12 9.46
C GLY A 189 -16.55 -13.80 10.11
N ASN A 190 -16.65 -12.63 10.76
CA ASN A 190 -17.84 -12.18 11.49
C ASN A 190 -18.76 -11.25 10.66
N ALA A 191 -18.57 -11.17 9.35
CA ALA A 191 -19.44 -10.39 8.48
C ALA A 191 -20.87 -10.91 8.50
N LYS A 192 -21.86 -10.00 8.53
CA LYS A 192 -23.29 -10.36 8.46
C LYS A 192 -23.83 -10.39 7.04
N GLY A 193 -23.07 -9.86 6.07
CA GLY A 193 -23.42 -9.81 4.65
C GLY A 193 -22.19 -9.60 3.81
N VAL A 194 -22.33 -9.65 2.47
CA VAL A 194 -21.19 -9.52 1.55
C VAL A 194 -20.73 -8.08 1.46
N HIS A 195 -19.51 -7.82 1.89
CA HIS A 195 -18.88 -6.50 1.81
C HIS A 195 -17.35 -6.60 1.88
N LEU A 196 -16.68 -5.54 1.51
CA LEU A 196 -15.29 -5.26 1.86
C LEU A 196 -15.29 -4.27 3.02
N HIS A 197 -14.80 -4.66 4.19
CA HIS A 197 -14.36 -3.71 5.20
C HIS A 197 -13.00 -3.17 4.79
N PHE A 198 -12.86 -1.85 4.69
CA PHE A 198 -11.68 -1.19 4.16
C PHE A 198 -11.18 -0.11 5.10
N GLU A 199 -9.89 -0.15 5.43
CA GLU A 199 -9.20 0.79 6.30
C GLU A 199 -8.06 1.51 5.57
N TYR A 200 -7.78 2.75 5.97
CA TYR A 200 -6.63 3.54 5.55
C TYR A 200 -5.86 4.03 6.77
N HIS A 201 -4.54 3.88 6.75
CA HIS A 201 -3.63 4.25 7.81
C HIS A 201 -2.47 5.07 7.23
N PRO A 202 -2.48 6.41 7.35
CA PRO A 202 -1.40 7.25 6.87
C PRO A 202 -0.09 7.01 7.63
N GLY A 203 0.99 6.85 6.89
CA GLY A 203 2.33 6.65 7.45
C GLY A 203 2.57 5.29 8.09
N GLY A 204 1.68 4.31 7.88
CA GLY A 204 1.88 2.93 8.31
C GLY A 204 0.79 2.35 9.20
N LYS A 205 0.91 1.07 9.50
CA LYS A 205 -0.03 0.30 10.31
C LYS A 205 -0.23 0.92 11.70
N HIS A 206 -1.42 0.74 12.26
CA HIS A 206 -1.82 1.22 13.61
C HIS A 206 -2.16 2.71 13.73
N ASN A 207 -2.42 3.38 12.61
CA ASN A 207 -2.88 4.75 12.58
C ASN A 207 -4.16 4.89 11.72
N PRO A 208 -5.27 4.21 12.06
CA PRO A 208 -6.49 4.27 11.25
C PRO A 208 -7.08 5.67 11.28
N VAL A 209 -7.54 6.12 10.12
CA VAL A 209 -8.29 7.37 9.96
C VAL A 209 -9.55 7.10 9.14
N ASN A 210 -10.57 7.97 9.26
CA ASN A 210 -11.79 7.83 8.48
C ASN A 210 -11.50 7.79 6.97
N PRO A 211 -11.66 6.65 6.28
CA PRO A 211 -11.41 6.54 4.85
C PRO A 211 -12.58 7.02 3.99
N TYR A 212 -13.76 7.26 4.60
CA TYR A 212 -14.97 7.62 3.87
C TYR A 212 -14.79 8.80 2.89
N PRO A 213 -14.13 9.93 3.25
CA PRO A 213 -13.97 11.04 2.32
C PRO A 213 -13.18 10.68 1.06
N ILE A 214 -12.22 9.75 1.17
CA ILE A 214 -11.43 9.27 0.02
C ILE A 214 -12.29 8.36 -0.85
N VAL A 215 -12.97 7.41 -0.24
CA VAL A 215 -13.87 6.48 -0.92
C VAL A 215 -15.01 7.21 -1.61
N ASP A 216 -15.64 8.19 -0.96
CA ASP A 216 -16.74 9.00 -1.52
C ASP A 216 -16.30 9.81 -2.75
N ALA A 217 -15.06 10.30 -2.75
CA ALA A 217 -14.50 11.05 -3.86
C ALA A 217 -14.20 10.18 -5.10
N HIS A 218 -13.84 8.91 -4.92
CA HIS A 218 -13.32 8.06 -5.99
C HIS A 218 -14.25 6.92 -6.41
N CYS A 219 -15.14 6.45 -5.54
CA CYS A 219 -16.07 5.36 -5.87
C CYS A 219 -17.30 5.88 -6.59
N THR A 220 -17.15 6.24 -7.87
CA THR A 220 -18.23 6.74 -8.73
C THR A 220 -19.21 5.64 -9.19
N ASN A 221 -18.87 4.37 -8.94
CA ASN A 221 -19.69 3.18 -9.18
C ASN A 221 -20.73 2.91 -8.08
N ARG A 222 -21.07 3.93 -7.30
CA ARG A 222 -22.07 3.85 -6.24
C ARG A 222 -23.45 3.43 -6.76
N THR A 223 -24.15 2.63 -5.99
CA THR A 223 -25.47 2.10 -6.33
C THR A 223 -26.41 2.15 -5.11
N ASP A 224 -27.69 2.18 -5.36
CA ASP A 224 -28.76 2.08 -4.34
C ASP A 224 -29.20 0.61 -4.10
N ILE A 225 -28.31 -0.37 -4.28
CA ILE A 225 -28.61 -1.75 -3.91
C ILE A 225 -29.14 -1.76 -2.48
N ASP A 226 -30.33 -2.32 -2.31
CA ASP A 226 -30.93 -2.47 -0.99
C ASP A 226 -30.13 -3.48 -0.18
N VAL A 227 -29.42 -3.00 0.83
CA VAL A 227 -28.60 -3.83 1.74
C VAL A 227 -29.42 -4.57 2.75
N SER A 228 -30.72 -4.26 2.93
CA SER A 228 -31.61 -5.00 3.81
C SER A 228 -31.82 -6.46 3.38
N LEU A 229 -31.44 -6.80 2.14
CA LEU A 229 -31.45 -8.17 1.64
C LEU A 229 -30.25 -9.01 2.10
N TYR A 230 -29.31 -8.42 2.85
CA TYR A 230 -28.07 -9.06 3.28
C TYR A 230 -27.90 -9.09 4.81
N ASP A 231 -28.92 -8.66 5.58
CA ASP A 231 -29.02 -8.81 7.05
C ASP A 231 -29.44 -10.22 7.48
#